data_4569cb81632ec776740b320862025ba7
#
_entry.id   4569cb81632ec776740b320862025ba7
#
_cell.length_a   1.000
_cell.length_b   1.000
_cell.length_c   1.000
_cell.angle_alpha   90.00
_cell.angle_beta   90.00
_cell.angle_gamma   90.00
#
_symmetry.space_group_name_H-M   'P 1'
#
loop_
_entity.id
_entity.type
_entity.pdbx_description
1 polymer ?
#
loop_
_entity_poly.entity_id
_entity_poly.type
_entity_poly.pdbx_seq_one_letter_code
_entity_poly.pdbx_strand_id
1 'polypeptide(L)'
;LAMGYTTNFVQWDLGKSAGLSGNGSDGLELGSIYTVTVDLGILASLRKKYRLGAFVTNVNSGAVGKGITRQILPRRINMGITYNPISNLTTSITTERLLGRDDLQVKGAIRYRLNPYLEICTGAQSKPNKFGLGAIFTFESQSISYGLLTHPVMPMTHQFNLSISLD
;
A
#
# COMPACT_ATOMS: atom_id res chain seq x y z
N LEU A 1 -14.18 -13.73 11.74
CA LEU A 1 -12.86 -13.29 12.17
C LEU A 1 -11.81 -14.09 11.40
N ALA A 2 -10.85 -13.42 10.79
CA ALA A 2 -9.69 -14.04 10.15
C ALA A 2 -8.43 -13.38 10.70
N MET A 3 -7.38 -14.17 10.86
CA MET A 3 -6.05 -13.71 11.25
C MET A 3 -5.05 -14.24 10.22
N GLY A 4 -4.05 -13.44 9.92
CA GLY A 4 -3.01 -13.81 8.98
C GLY A 4 -1.65 -13.27 9.41
N TYR A 5 -0.63 -13.94 8.93
CA TYR A 5 0.73 -13.47 9.05
C TYR A 5 1.48 -13.67 7.74
N THR A 6 2.47 -12.84 7.51
CA THR A 6 3.37 -12.94 6.35
C THR A 6 4.81 -12.84 6.84
N THR A 7 5.66 -13.70 6.31
CA THR A 7 7.10 -13.63 6.53
C THR A 7 7.76 -13.20 5.23
N ASN A 8 8.49 -12.09 5.27
CA ASN A 8 9.18 -11.53 4.11
C ASN A 8 10.69 -11.71 4.27
N PHE A 9 11.31 -12.28 3.27
CA PHE A 9 12.77 -12.33 3.14
C PHE A 9 13.19 -11.17 2.25
N VAL A 10 13.96 -10.26 2.80
CA VAL A 10 14.41 -9.06 2.09
C VAL A 10 15.91 -9.17 1.88
N GLN A 11 16.31 -9.18 0.63
CA GLN A 11 17.70 -9.07 0.21
C GLN A 11 17.90 -7.69 -0.40
N TRP A 12 18.89 -6.97 0.06
CA TRP A 12 19.29 -5.69 -0.50
C TRP A 12 20.71 -5.77 -0.96
N ASP A 13 20.93 -5.58 -2.25
CA ASP A 13 22.27 -5.46 -2.83
C ASP A 13 22.60 -3.96 -2.95
N LEU A 14 23.62 -3.54 -2.24
CA LEU A 14 24.06 -2.14 -2.19
C LEU A 14 24.98 -1.79 -3.36
N GLY A 15 25.38 -2.79 -4.16
CA GLY A 15 26.27 -2.60 -5.29
C GLY A 15 27.66 -2.08 -4.90
N LYS A 16 28.26 -1.36 -5.82
CA LYS A 16 29.60 -0.77 -5.69
C LYS A 16 29.49 0.74 -5.46
N SER A 17 30.26 1.28 -4.53
CA SER A 17 30.33 2.74 -4.35
C SER A 17 30.98 3.42 -5.56
N ALA A 18 30.70 4.70 -5.79
CA ALA A 18 31.27 5.46 -6.90
C ALA A 18 32.80 5.65 -6.81
N GLY A 19 33.36 5.51 -5.60
CA GLY A 19 34.77 5.76 -5.36
C GLY A 19 35.18 7.24 -5.51
N LEU A 20 36.45 7.54 -5.30
CA LEU A 20 36.98 8.91 -5.40
C LEU A 20 36.96 9.44 -6.85
N SER A 21 37.10 8.56 -7.83
CA SER A 21 37.04 8.91 -9.26
C SER A 21 35.63 9.16 -9.80
N GLY A 22 34.59 8.79 -9.05
CA GLY A 22 33.21 8.94 -9.43
C GLY A 22 32.72 7.96 -10.51
N ASN A 23 33.60 7.15 -11.09
CA ASN A 23 33.30 6.19 -12.17
C ASN A 23 33.18 4.73 -11.68
N GLY A 24 33.33 4.51 -10.37
CA GLY A 24 33.25 3.19 -9.76
C GLY A 24 34.53 2.33 -9.87
N SER A 25 35.60 2.82 -10.53
CA SER A 25 36.87 2.04 -10.66
C SER A 25 37.50 1.75 -9.31
N ASP A 26 37.51 2.75 -8.41
CA ASP A 26 38.03 2.68 -7.05
C ASP A 26 36.94 2.48 -6.01
N GLY A 27 35.77 2.03 -6.43
CA GLY A 27 34.61 1.83 -5.57
C GLY A 27 34.77 0.60 -4.69
N LEU A 28 34.30 0.73 -3.44
CA LEU A 28 34.20 -0.39 -2.50
C LEU A 28 32.92 -1.19 -2.79
N GLU A 29 33.02 -2.51 -2.82
CA GLU A 29 31.84 -3.37 -2.84
C GLU A 29 31.16 -3.31 -1.49
N LEU A 30 29.89 -2.83 -1.48
CA LEU A 30 29.10 -2.64 -0.27
C LEU A 30 28.38 -3.93 0.16
N GLY A 31 28.39 -4.95 -0.72
CA GLY A 31 27.85 -6.27 -0.47
C GLY A 31 26.33 -6.33 -0.42
N SER A 32 25.80 -7.51 -0.15
CA SER A 32 24.38 -7.76 0.02
C SER A 32 24.03 -7.95 1.50
N ILE A 33 22.86 -7.47 1.88
CA ILE A 33 22.32 -7.55 3.23
C ILE A 33 21.01 -8.30 3.18
N TYR A 34 20.82 -9.21 4.14
CA TYR A 34 19.61 -10.01 4.28
C TYR A 34 18.93 -9.66 5.58
N THR A 35 17.60 -9.56 5.53
CA THR A 35 16.79 -9.45 6.74
C THR A 35 15.46 -10.17 6.56
N VAL A 36 14.88 -10.58 7.67
CA VAL A 36 13.56 -11.21 7.71
C VAL A 36 12.60 -10.29 8.44
N THR A 37 11.44 -10.03 7.85
CA THR A 37 10.38 -9.26 8.50
C THR A 37 9.11 -10.07 8.62
N VAL A 38 8.33 -9.75 9.64
CA VAL A 38 7.05 -10.41 9.92
C VAL A 38 5.95 -9.36 9.96
N ASP A 39 4.87 -9.63 9.25
CA ASP A 39 3.67 -8.82 9.25
C ASP A 39 2.52 -9.60 9.88
N LEU A 40 1.67 -8.93 10.65
CA LEU A 40 0.49 -9.51 11.28
C LEU A 40 -0.75 -8.75 10.88
N GLY A 41 -1.83 -9.48 10.62
CA GLY A 41 -3.10 -8.90 10.23
C GLY A 41 -4.29 -9.58 10.89
N ILE A 42 -5.35 -8.80 11.10
CA ILE A 42 -6.64 -9.25 11.59
C ILE A 42 -7.74 -8.63 10.77
N LEU A 43 -8.74 -9.42 10.42
CA LEU A 43 -9.94 -8.99 9.71
C LEU A 43 -11.18 -9.53 10.41
N ALA A 44 -12.11 -8.66 10.72
CA ALA A 44 -13.41 -9.00 11.29
C ALA A 44 -14.53 -8.49 10.37
N SER A 45 -15.51 -9.35 10.12
CA SER A 45 -16.74 -8.99 9.41
C SER A 45 -17.92 -9.05 10.37
N LEU A 46 -18.68 -7.98 10.44
CA LEU A 46 -19.84 -7.85 11.32
C LEU A 46 -21.10 -7.61 10.47
N ARG A 47 -22.11 -8.45 10.66
CA ARG A 47 -23.43 -8.36 10.00
C ARG A 47 -23.35 -8.21 8.46
N LYS A 48 -22.32 -8.72 7.82
CA LYS A 48 -22.04 -8.56 6.37
C LYS A 48 -21.96 -7.11 5.87
N LYS A 49 -22.23 -6.12 6.72
CA LYS A 49 -22.23 -4.69 6.37
C LYS A 49 -20.95 -3.97 6.78
N TYR A 50 -20.30 -4.42 7.83
CA TYR A 50 -19.07 -3.81 8.34
C TYR A 50 -17.92 -4.79 8.24
N ARG A 51 -16.78 -4.30 7.77
CA ARG A 51 -15.50 -5.01 7.83
C ARG A 51 -14.50 -4.12 8.55
N LEU A 52 -13.89 -4.68 9.56
CA LEU A 52 -12.84 -4.03 10.36
C LEU A 52 -11.55 -4.78 10.07
N GLY A 53 -10.51 -4.04 9.72
CA GLY A 53 -9.20 -4.62 9.47
C GLY A 53 -8.12 -3.85 10.19
N ALA A 54 -7.13 -4.55 10.67
CA ALA A 54 -5.89 -3.97 11.18
C ALA A 54 -4.72 -4.83 10.74
N PHE A 55 -3.63 -4.20 10.33
CA PHE A 55 -2.39 -4.93 10.11
C PHE A 55 -1.18 -4.09 10.50
N VAL A 56 -0.14 -4.78 10.92
CA VAL A 56 1.13 -4.20 11.33
C VAL A 56 2.22 -4.83 10.49
N THR A 57 3.00 -4.00 9.82
CA THR A 57 4.17 -4.46 9.05
C THR A 57 5.44 -4.30 9.85
N ASN A 58 6.39 -5.20 9.59
CA ASN A 58 7.71 -5.25 10.22
C ASN A 58 7.64 -5.32 11.75
N VAL A 59 6.78 -6.18 12.30
CA VAL A 59 6.55 -6.32 13.76
C VAL A 59 7.84 -6.60 14.51
N ASN A 60 8.71 -7.43 13.94
CA ASN A 60 10.00 -7.83 14.53
C ASN A 60 11.10 -6.77 14.39
N SER A 61 10.79 -5.56 13.90
CA SER A 61 11.78 -4.48 13.71
C SER A 61 13.01 -4.94 12.92
N GLY A 62 12.79 -5.65 11.83
CA GLY A 62 13.87 -6.09 10.94
C GLY A 62 14.83 -4.93 10.66
N ALA A 63 16.12 -5.17 10.73
CA ALA A 63 17.14 -4.17 10.48
C ALA A 63 17.99 -4.57 9.28
N VAL A 64 18.37 -3.58 8.49
CA VAL A 64 19.24 -3.70 7.32
C VAL A 64 20.53 -2.95 7.62
N GLY A 65 21.68 -3.54 7.33
CA GLY A 65 23.00 -2.96 7.59
C GLY A 65 23.65 -3.42 8.88
N LYS A 66 24.92 -3.07 9.03
CA LYS A 66 25.74 -3.39 10.21
C LYS A 66 26.41 -2.10 10.73
N GLY A 67 26.64 -2.05 12.04
CA GLY A 67 27.33 -0.91 12.66
C GLY A 67 26.61 0.42 12.45
N ILE A 68 27.32 1.42 12.00
CA ILE A 68 26.82 2.81 11.81
C ILE A 68 25.79 2.90 10.67
N THR A 69 25.81 1.96 9.71
CA THR A 69 24.89 1.94 8.56
C THR A 69 23.61 1.14 8.84
N ARG A 70 23.41 0.66 10.06
CA ARG A 70 22.24 -0.10 10.45
C ARG A 70 20.98 0.79 10.37
N GLN A 71 20.06 0.41 9.48
CA GLN A 71 18.74 1.03 9.37
C GLN A 71 17.67 0.04 9.83
N ILE A 72 16.80 0.48 10.71
CA ILE A 72 15.65 -0.30 11.15
C ILE A 72 14.54 -0.07 10.13
N LEU A 73 13.98 -1.16 9.61
CA LEU A 73 12.82 -1.08 8.73
C LEU A 73 11.64 -0.48 9.49
N PRO A 74 11.00 0.55 8.94
CA PRO A 74 9.95 1.26 9.65
C PRO A 74 8.74 0.34 9.86
N ARG A 75 8.25 0.30 11.09
CA ARG A 75 6.98 -0.35 11.41
C ARG A 75 5.82 0.54 11.03
N ARG A 76 4.82 -0.03 10.36
CA ARG A 76 3.58 0.67 10.00
C ARG A 76 2.40 -0.03 10.63
N ILE A 77 1.51 0.75 11.20
CA ILE A 77 0.20 0.29 11.66
C ILE A 77 -0.84 0.84 10.71
N ASN A 78 -1.64 -0.05 10.16
CA ASN A 78 -2.77 0.27 9.31
C ASN A 78 -4.04 -0.23 9.97
N MET A 79 -5.05 0.61 10.04
CA MET A 79 -6.38 0.26 10.52
C MET A 79 -7.41 0.75 9.53
N GLY A 80 -8.48 0.01 9.36
CA GLY A 80 -9.52 0.40 8.43
C GLY A 80 -10.87 -0.15 8.80
N ILE A 81 -11.89 0.61 8.41
CA ILE A 81 -13.28 0.21 8.44
C ILE A 81 -13.87 0.36 7.05
N THR A 82 -14.61 -0.65 6.63
CA THR A 82 -15.42 -0.62 5.41
C THR A 82 -16.88 -0.81 5.82
N TYR A 83 -17.74 0.04 5.27
CA TYR A 83 -19.17 0.00 5.49
C TYR A 83 -19.91 -0.12 4.17
N ASN A 84 -20.77 -1.12 4.06
CA ASN A 84 -21.64 -1.38 2.91
C ASN A 84 -23.11 -1.14 3.33
N PRO A 85 -23.63 0.10 3.25
CA PRO A 85 -25.01 0.39 3.62
C PRO A 85 -26.02 -0.35 2.74
N ILE A 86 -25.74 -0.39 1.44
CA ILE A 86 -26.49 -1.10 0.40
C ILE A 86 -25.53 -1.90 -0.47
N SER A 87 -26.05 -2.81 -1.25
CA SER A 87 -25.25 -3.71 -2.10
C SER A 87 -24.37 -2.99 -3.13
N ASN A 88 -24.77 -1.79 -3.53
CA ASN A 88 -24.11 -1.01 -4.58
C ASN A 88 -23.13 0.03 -4.03
N LEU A 89 -23.11 0.29 -2.72
CA LEU A 89 -22.30 1.34 -2.12
C LEU A 89 -21.34 0.76 -1.09
N THR A 90 -20.06 1.04 -1.27
CA THR A 90 -19.01 0.73 -0.32
C THR A 90 -18.29 2.00 0.08
N THR A 91 -18.24 2.28 1.37
CA THR A 91 -17.46 3.37 1.94
C THR A 91 -16.37 2.80 2.81
N SER A 92 -15.16 3.33 2.71
CA SER A 92 -14.03 2.89 3.52
C SER A 92 -13.25 4.07 4.08
N ILE A 93 -12.79 3.92 5.31
CA ILE A 93 -11.87 4.85 5.96
C ILE A 93 -10.71 3.99 6.47
N THR A 94 -9.49 4.41 6.14
CA THR A 94 -8.27 3.75 6.61
C THR A 94 -7.31 4.77 7.19
N THR A 95 -6.60 4.36 8.21
CA THR A 95 -5.53 5.14 8.81
C THR A 95 -4.22 4.38 8.71
N GLU A 96 -3.16 5.09 8.40
CA GLU A 96 -1.80 4.57 8.36
C GLU A 96 -0.91 5.43 9.25
N ARG A 97 -0.19 4.80 10.16
CA ARG A 97 0.79 5.46 11.02
C ARG A 97 2.14 4.77 10.92
N LEU A 98 3.15 5.54 10.63
CA LEU A 98 4.54 5.10 10.72
C LEU A 98 5.00 5.26 12.18
N LEU A 99 5.40 4.16 12.81
CA LEU A 99 5.93 4.22 14.18
C LEU A 99 7.28 4.95 14.20
N GLY A 100 7.39 5.91 15.10
CA GLY A 100 8.57 6.80 15.19
C GLY A 100 8.43 8.11 14.41
N ARG A 101 7.29 8.35 13.76
CA ARG A 101 6.90 9.65 13.18
C ARG A 101 5.49 10.02 13.61
N ASP A 102 5.24 11.31 13.78
CA ASP A 102 3.91 11.83 14.10
C ASP A 102 3.00 11.99 12.87
N ASP A 103 3.33 11.32 11.79
CA ASP A 103 2.60 11.38 10.53
C ASP A 103 1.47 10.34 10.51
N LEU A 104 0.30 10.72 11.00
CA LEU A 104 -0.92 9.98 10.78
C LEU A 104 -1.50 10.34 9.41
N GLN A 105 -1.60 9.35 8.53
CA GLN A 105 -2.25 9.47 7.24
C GLN A 105 -3.66 8.90 7.33
N VAL A 106 -4.65 9.65 6.87
CA VAL A 106 -6.05 9.21 6.80
C VAL A 106 -6.46 9.16 5.33
N LYS A 107 -7.09 8.06 4.94
CA LYS A 107 -7.61 7.83 3.58
C LYS A 107 -9.08 7.50 3.67
N GLY A 108 -9.90 8.17 2.88
CA GLY A 108 -11.32 7.87 2.70
C GLY A 108 -11.59 7.51 1.25
N ALA A 109 -12.45 6.52 1.01
CA ALA A 109 -12.85 6.15 -0.34
C ALA A 109 -14.31 5.72 -0.37
N ILE A 110 -14.96 6.02 -1.49
CA ILE A 110 -16.33 5.63 -1.80
C ILE A 110 -16.29 4.93 -3.15
N ARG A 111 -16.95 3.78 -3.23
CA ARG A 111 -17.18 3.03 -4.46
C ARG A 111 -18.67 2.86 -4.64
N TYR A 112 -19.15 3.23 -5.79
CA TYR A 112 -20.56 3.10 -6.15
C TYR A 112 -20.71 2.33 -7.46
N ARG A 113 -21.47 1.22 -7.41
CA ARG A 113 -21.80 0.42 -8.57
C ARG A 113 -23.09 0.96 -9.19
N LEU A 114 -22.95 1.60 -10.35
CA LEU A 114 -24.05 2.16 -11.12
C LEU A 114 -24.92 1.05 -11.74
N ASN A 115 -24.25 0.05 -12.32
CA ASN A 115 -24.88 -1.12 -12.92
C ASN A 115 -23.87 -2.31 -12.87
N PRO A 116 -24.22 -3.50 -13.33
CA PRO A 116 -23.32 -4.67 -13.31
C PRO A 116 -21.98 -4.45 -14.03
N TYR A 117 -21.93 -3.50 -14.98
CA TYR A 117 -20.78 -3.27 -15.85
C TYR A 117 -19.93 -2.06 -15.43
N LEU A 118 -20.47 -1.15 -14.62
CA LEU A 118 -19.81 0.13 -14.31
C LEU A 118 -19.82 0.43 -12.81
N GLU A 119 -18.61 0.63 -12.27
CA GLU A 119 -18.40 1.15 -10.93
C GLU A 119 -17.62 2.47 -10.99
N ILE A 120 -18.01 3.44 -10.16
CA ILE A 120 -17.29 4.68 -9.95
C ILE A 120 -16.64 4.66 -8.57
N CYS A 121 -15.39 5.10 -8.51
CA CYS A 121 -14.61 5.18 -7.29
C CYS A 121 -14.12 6.61 -7.09
N THR A 122 -14.21 7.10 -5.87
CA THR A 122 -13.59 8.37 -5.48
C THR A 122 -12.93 8.20 -4.12
N GLY A 123 -11.88 8.97 -3.89
CA GLY A 123 -11.18 8.91 -2.62
C GLY A 123 -10.34 10.15 -2.36
N ALA A 124 -10.05 10.36 -1.10
CA ALA A 124 -9.17 11.42 -0.65
C ALA A 124 -8.21 10.88 0.40
N GLN A 125 -7.04 11.48 0.47
CA GLN A 125 -5.98 11.12 1.41
C GLN A 125 -5.38 12.40 2.00
N SER A 126 -5.06 12.37 3.30
CA SER A 126 -4.25 13.39 3.95
C SER A 126 -2.76 13.01 3.94
N LYS A 127 -1.89 13.98 4.01
CA LYS A 127 -0.42 13.85 4.20
C LYS A 127 0.28 12.83 3.28
N PRO A 128 0.51 13.16 2.00
CA PRO A 128 0.14 14.39 1.32
C PRO A 128 -1.32 14.41 0.90
N ASN A 129 -1.91 15.60 0.78
CA ASN A 129 -3.29 15.73 0.34
C ASN A 129 -3.40 15.29 -1.13
N LYS A 130 -4.17 14.25 -1.37
CA LYS A 130 -4.44 13.72 -2.70
C LYS A 130 -5.92 13.44 -2.83
N PHE A 131 -6.43 13.66 -4.02
CA PHE A 131 -7.78 13.30 -4.42
C PHE A 131 -7.71 12.36 -5.61
N GLY A 132 -8.55 11.33 -5.62
CA GLY A 132 -8.62 10.35 -6.70
C GLY A 132 -10.04 10.16 -7.19
N LEU A 133 -10.17 9.99 -8.49
CA LEU A 133 -11.40 9.61 -9.16
C LEU A 133 -11.08 8.46 -10.12
N GLY A 134 -11.97 7.47 -10.21
CA GLY A 134 -11.78 6.34 -11.10
C GLY A 134 -13.08 5.70 -11.54
N ALA A 135 -13.00 4.96 -12.62
CA ALA A 135 -14.09 4.14 -13.16
C ALA A 135 -13.57 2.73 -13.47
N ILE A 136 -14.40 1.74 -13.23
CA ILE A 136 -14.13 0.33 -13.51
C ILE A 136 -15.25 -0.18 -14.41
N PHE A 137 -14.87 -0.68 -15.58
CA PHE A 137 -15.76 -1.33 -16.52
C PHE A 137 -15.49 -2.83 -16.48
N THR A 138 -16.52 -3.62 -16.21
CA THR A 138 -16.43 -5.09 -16.13
C THR A 138 -17.31 -5.71 -17.20
N PHE A 139 -16.71 -6.57 -18.03
CA PHE A 139 -17.39 -7.34 -19.03
C PHE A 139 -17.03 -8.83 -18.84
N GLU A 140 -18.00 -9.64 -18.46
CA GLU A 140 -17.79 -11.07 -18.21
C GLU A 140 -16.54 -11.32 -17.34
N SER A 141 -15.50 -11.91 -17.95
CA SER A 141 -14.23 -12.22 -17.30
C SER A 141 -13.18 -11.10 -17.39
N GLN A 142 -13.48 -9.97 -18.04
CA GLN A 142 -12.54 -8.86 -18.26
C GLN A 142 -12.96 -7.63 -17.48
N SER A 143 -12.01 -6.92 -16.89
CA SER A 143 -12.26 -5.61 -16.32
C SER A 143 -11.17 -4.60 -16.71
N ILE A 144 -11.60 -3.43 -17.09
CA ILE A 144 -10.77 -2.28 -17.43
C ILE A 144 -11.02 -1.22 -16.38
N SER A 145 -9.98 -0.70 -15.77
CA SER A 145 -10.11 0.42 -14.86
C SER A 145 -9.22 1.59 -15.27
N TYR A 146 -9.76 2.77 -15.09
CA TYR A 146 -9.05 4.02 -15.30
C TYR A 146 -9.20 4.90 -14.07
N GLY A 147 -8.10 5.51 -13.64
CA GLY A 147 -8.06 6.37 -12.48
C GLY A 147 -7.19 7.60 -12.67
N LEU A 148 -7.63 8.67 -12.04
CA LEU A 148 -6.92 9.94 -11.93
C LEU A 148 -6.55 10.15 -10.46
N LEU A 149 -5.32 10.57 -10.19
CA LEU A 149 -4.87 10.93 -8.86
C LEU A 149 -4.19 12.29 -8.90
N THR A 150 -4.69 13.23 -8.10
CA THR A 150 -4.04 14.53 -7.93
C THR A 150 -2.84 14.42 -6.99
N HIS A 151 -1.88 15.30 -7.17
CA HIS A 151 -0.74 15.44 -6.27
C HIS A 151 -0.49 16.92 -5.96
N PRO A 152 -0.14 17.30 -4.72
CA PRO A 152 0.01 18.71 -4.35
C PRO A 152 1.17 19.42 -5.05
N VAL A 153 2.18 18.71 -5.52
CA VAL A 153 3.40 19.27 -6.12
C VAL A 153 3.68 18.75 -7.53
N MET A 154 3.26 17.53 -7.84
CA MET A 154 3.49 16.88 -9.14
C MET A 154 2.26 16.96 -10.04
N PRO A 155 2.42 16.79 -11.36
CA PRO A 155 1.30 16.63 -12.27
C PRO A 155 0.35 15.51 -11.86
N MET A 156 -0.87 15.56 -12.36
CA MET A 156 -1.87 14.52 -12.19
C MET A 156 -1.36 13.18 -12.72
N THR A 157 -1.56 12.13 -11.93
CA THR A 157 -1.18 10.76 -12.30
C THR A 157 -2.38 10.05 -12.92
N HIS A 158 -2.18 9.43 -14.08
CA HIS A 158 -3.13 8.59 -14.78
C HIS A 158 -2.77 7.13 -14.54
N GLN A 159 -3.76 6.32 -14.16
CA GLN A 159 -3.59 4.89 -13.94
C GLN A 159 -4.54 4.13 -14.84
N PHE A 160 -4.02 3.17 -15.55
CA PHE A 160 -4.79 2.25 -16.40
C PHE A 160 -4.48 0.82 -15.96
N ASN A 161 -5.51 0.01 -15.77
CA ASN A 161 -5.35 -1.39 -15.42
C ASN A 161 -6.31 -2.25 -16.23
N LEU A 162 -5.81 -3.39 -16.72
CA LEU A 162 -6.56 -4.44 -17.38
C LEU A 162 -6.44 -5.70 -16.53
N SER A 163 -7.56 -6.33 -16.21
CA SER A 163 -7.62 -7.61 -15.49
C SER A 163 -8.46 -8.60 -16.27
N ILE A 164 -7.98 -9.83 -16.37
CA ILE A 164 -8.67 -10.94 -17.04
C ILE A 164 -8.77 -12.06 -16.02
N SER A 165 -9.98 -12.53 -15.73
CA SER A 165 -10.23 -13.74 -14.94
C SER A 165 -10.23 -14.92 -15.87
N LEU A 166 -9.39 -15.90 -15.60
CA LEU A 166 -9.40 -17.20 -16.29
C LEU A 166 -10.17 -18.18 -15.39
N ASP A 167 -11.33 -18.63 -15.87
CA ASP A 167 -12.13 -19.67 -15.22
C ASP A 167 -11.55 -21.06 -15.48
#